data_9bca965f398eaab7dcb36af865a734a7
#
_entry.id   9bca965f398eaab7dcb36af865a734a7
#
_cell.length_a   1.000
_cell.length_b   1.000
_cell.length_c   1.000
_cell.angle_alpha   90.00
_cell.angle_beta   90.00
_cell.angle_gamma   90.00
#
_symmetry.space_group_name_H-M   'P 1'
#
loop_
_entity.id
_entity.type
_entity.pdbx_description
1 polymer ?
#
loop_
_entity_poly.entity_id
_entity_poly.type
_entity_poly.pdbx_seq_one_letter_code
_entity_poly.pdbx_strand_id
1 'polypeptide(L)'
;MRVRARGTTGRRATKTSPRLDLLGTMWNIHHGVAQAPRKRGTTLRERLQMVEEEAAVKDVLTRYAYFYDGADLDGVMSVFHDDCMLINPRGTYIGKDAIRRNYAFLISLSKIVLHFATNVMVRFKDDAEEAWMTAYYYGVAATPDSELIATGGTYADHLIKVKGDWKIIERRITYNLRHTLSPAPPGRMPGAPVPTRKQSSRDILGSGSEM
;
A
#
# COMPACT_ATOMS: atom_id res chain seq x y z
N MET A 1 -62.47 -27.03 14.51
CA MET A 1 -61.08 -27.31 14.17
C MET A 1 -60.53 -26.12 13.38
N ARG A 2 -59.80 -25.19 14.04
CA ARG A 2 -59.29 -23.96 13.38
C ARG A 2 -57.79 -24.16 13.14
N VAL A 3 -57.40 -24.19 11.89
CA VAL A 3 -56.01 -24.24 11.46
C VAL A 3 -55.46 -22.82 11.46
N ARG A 4 -54.42 -22.55 12.29
CA ARG A 4 -53.67 -21.29 12.31
C ARG A 4 -52.60 -21.36 11.22
N ALA A 5 -52.65 -20.43 10.27
CA ALA A 5 -51.60 -20.18 9.32
C ALA A 5 -50.40 -19.49 10.04
N ARG A 6 -49.23 -20.09 9.92
CA ARG A 6 -47.97 -19.47 10.38
C ARG A 6 -47.50 -18.45 9.33
N GLY A 7 -47.49 -17.18 9.71
CA GLY A 7 -46.91 -16.13 8.89
C GLY A 7 -45.36 -16.29 8.83
N THR A 8 -44.86 -16.44 7.62
CA THR A 8 -43.43 -16.34 7.31
C THR A 8 -43.05 -14.87 7.32
N THR A 9 -42.31 -14.47 8.35
CA THR A 9 -41.66 -13.16 8.40
C THR A 9 -40.52 -13.13 7.38
N GLY A 10 -40.81 -12.59 6.19
CA GLY A 10 -39.80 -12.28 5.20
C GLY A 10 -38.78 -11.31 5.76
N ARG A 11 -37.54 -11.75 5.94
CA ARG A 11 -36.37 -10.90 6.20
C ARG A 11 -36.26 -9.92 5.04
N ARG A 12 -36.59 -8.65 5.31
CA ARG A 12 -36.37 -7.55 4.37
C ARG A 12 -34.86 -7.43 4.16
N ALA A 13 -34.36 -7.85 3.01
CA ALA A 13 -32.99 -7.60 2.60
C ALA A 13 -32.78 -6.07 2.60
N THR A 14 -31.97 -5.57 3.50
CA THR A 14 -31.50 -4.20 3.49
C THR A 14 -30.67 -4.02 2.22
N LYS A 15 -31.16 -3.21 1.28
CA LYS A 15 -30.37 -2.78 0.12
C LYS A 15 -29.18 -1.98 0.66
N THR A 16 -28.04 -2.62 0.77
CA THR A 16 -26.76 -1.93 1.03
C THR A 16 -26.46 -1.01 -0.14
N SER A 17 -26.07 0.21 0.16
CA SER A 17 -25.68 1.17 -0.86
C SER A 17 -24.52 0.61 -1.69
N PRO A 18 -24.52 0.73 -3.04
CA PRO A 18 -23.41 0.25 -3.88
C PRO A 18 -22.03 0.77 -3.47
N ARG A 19 -22.01 1.91 -2.78
CA ARG A 19 -20.79 2.51 -2.22
C ARG A 19 -20.24 1.76 -1.00
N LEU A 20 -21.13 1.15 -0.21
CA LEU A 20 -20.76 0.30 0.93
C LEU A 20 -20.26 -1.07 0.48
N ASP A 21 -20.74 -1.58 -0.66
CA ASP A 21 -20.30 -2.89 -1.17
C ASP A 21 -18.88 -2.84 -1.75
N LEU A 22 -18.47 -1.75 -2.40
CA LEU A 22 -17.09 -1.54 -2.86
C LEU A 22 -16.11 -1.33 -1.69
N LEU A 23 -16.53 -0.61 -0.65
CA LEU A 23 -15.76 -0.46 0.58
C LEU A 23 -15.80 -1.75 1.42
N GLY A 24 -16.89 -2.52 1.37
CA GLY A 24 -17.14 -3.71 2.18
C GLY A 24 -16.09 -4.79 1.96
N THR A 25 -15.76 -5.12 0.72
CA THR A 25 -14.80 -6.19 0.42
C THR A 25 -13.38 -5.83 0.87
N MET A 26 -12.95 -4.59 0.67
CA MET A 26 -11.60 -4.16 1.06
C MET A 26 -11.51 -3.88 2.56
N TRP A 27 -12.57 -3.32 3.16
CA TRP A 27 -12.68 -3.17 4.61
C TRP A 27 -12.64 -4.51 5.33
N ASN A 28 -13.27 -5.55 4.75
CA ASN A 28 -13.21 -6.92 5.27
C ASN A 28 -11.79 -7.49 5.28
N ILE A 29 -10.99 -7.22 4.25
CA ILE A 29 -9.57 -7.65 4.22
C ILE A 29 -8.78 -6.93 5.31
N HIS A 30 -8.92 -5.61 5.45
CA HIS A 30 -8.28 -4.85 6.52
C HIS A 30 -8.68 -5.36 7.90
N HIS A 31 -9.97 -5.57 8.14
CA HIS A 31 -10.49 -6.11 9.39
C HIS A 31 -9.99 -7.53 9.63
N GLY A 32 -9.95 -8.37 8.61
CA GLY A 32 -9.42 -9.73 8.70
C GLY A 32 -7.97 -9.74 9.17
N VAL A 33 -7.12 -8.90 8.58
CA VAL A 33 -5.72 -8.74 9.01
C VAL A 33 -5.65 -8.19 10.44
N ALA A 34 -6.47 -7.20 10.79
CA ALA A 34 -6.47 -6.62 12.13
C ALA A 34 -6.93 -7.59 13.21
N GLN A 35 -7.94 -8.42 12.92
CA GLN A 35 -8.50 -9.40 13.85
C GLN A 35 -7.69 -10.68 13.92
N ALA A 36 -6.91 -11.02 12.89
CA ALA A 36 -6.07 -12.21 12.92
C ALA A 36 -5.08 -12.16 14.09
N PRO A 37 -4.92 -13.26 14.84
CA PRO A 37 -4.04 -13.28 16.00
C PRO A 37 -2.59 -13.01 15.56
N ARG A 38 -1.90 -12.20 16.36
CA ARG A 38 -0.46 -12.03 16.18
C ARG A 38 0.25 -13.29 16.65
N LYS A 39 0.95 -13.95 15.73
CA LYS A 39 1.79 -15.09 16.08
C LYS A 39 2.91 -14.65 17.01
N ARG A 40 3.22 -15.47 17.98
CA ARG A 40 4.32 -15.24 18.93
C ARG A 40 5.20 -16.48 19.00
N GLY A 41 6.50 -16.30 18.85
CA GLY A 41 7.47 -17.36 19.10
C GLY A 41 7.44 -17.80 20.57
N THR A 42 7.77 -19.06 20.83
CA THR A 42 7.83 -19.66 22.16
C THR A 42 9.18 -19.40 22.83
N THR A 43 10.25 -19.39 22.04
CA THR A 43 11.62 -19.09 22.48
C THR A 43 12.01 -17.63 22.21
N LEU A 44 13.03 -17.12 22.87
CA LEU A 44 13.58 -15.80 22.62
C LEU A 44 14.06 -15.66 21.17
N ARG A 45 14.71 -16.69 20.63
CA ARG A 45 15.19 -16.72 19.23
C ARG A 45 14.03 -16.60 18.24
N GLU A 46 12.97 -17.39 18.42
CA GLU A 46 11.79 -17.29 17.55
C GLU A 46 11.10 -15.93 17.65
N ARG A 47 11.03 -15.36 18.84
CA ARG A 47 10.46 -14.04 19.06
C ARG A 47 11.27 -12.95 18.37
N LEU A 48 12.61 -13.02 18.45
CA LEU A 48 13.50 -12.08 17.76
C LEU A 48 13.34 -12.23 16.24
N GLN A 49 13.39 -13.45 15.72
CA GLN A 49 13.17 -13.73 14.30
C GLN A 49 11.85 -13.14 13.80
N MET A 50 10.76 -13.29 14.55
CA MET A 50 9.47 -12.71 14.15
C MET A 50 9.48 -11.17 14.15
N VAL A 51 10.24 -10.54 15.03
CA VAL A 51 10.39 -9.07 15.02
C VAL A 51 11.18 -8.61 13.79
N GLU A 52 12.25 -9.31 13.45
CA GLU A 52 13.06 -9.06 12.24
C GLU A 52 12.24 -9.24 10.97
N GLU A 53 11.46 -10.34 10.88
CA GLU A 53 10.59 -10.59 9.73
C GLU A 53 9.48 -9.52 9.60
N GLU A 54 8.87 -9.10 10.73
CA GLU A 54 7.87 -8.03 10.71
C GLU A 54 8.49 -6.70 10.24
N ALA A 55 9.71 -6.40 10.66
CA ALA A 55 10.44 -5.23 10.21
C ALA A 55 10.74 -5.31 8.70
N ALA A 56 11.19 -6.49 8.22
CA ALA A 56 11.48 -6.71 6.80
C ALA A 56 10.24 -6.58 5.91
N VAL A 57 9.07 -7.09 6.35
CA VAL A 57 7.81 -6.90 5.62
C VAL A 57 7.41 -5.42 5.56
N LYS A 58 7.53 -4.69 6.68
CA LYS A 58 7.22 -3.25 6.73
C LYS A 58 8.18 -2.43 5.87
N ASP A 59 9.44 -2.84 5.76
CA ASP A 59 10.43 -2.21 4.91
C ASP A 59 10.06 -2.26 3.42
N VAL A 60 9.38 -3.33 2.97
CA VAL A 60 8.85 -3.41 1.60
C VAL A 60 7.94 -2.22 1.28
N LEU A 61 7.04 -1.86 2.19
CA LEU A 61 6.13 -0.72 2.01
C LEU A 61 6.89 0.61 2.05
N THR A 62 7.85 0.73 2.95
CA THR A 62 8.69 1.92 3.07
C THR A 62 9.50 2.14 1.79
N ARG A 63 10.18 1.11 1.30
CA ARG A 63 10.94 1.18 0.03
C ARG A 63 10.03 1.52 -1.15
N TYR A 64 8.85 0.90 -1.23
CA TYR A 64 7.87 1.24 -2.27
C TYR A 64 7.56 2.74 -2.28
N ALA A 65 7.26 3.33 -1.11
CA ALA A 65 6.95 4.75 -0.99
C ALA A 65 8.11 5.63 -1.48
N TYR A 66 9.32 5.38 -0.98
CA TYR A 66 10.51 6.14 -1.39
C TYR A 66 10.82 6.02 -2.88
N PHE A 67 10.73 4.82 -3.46
CA PHE A 67 10.96 4.61 -4.89
C PHE A 67 9.90 5.33 -5.73
N TYR A 68 8.64 5.23 -5.31
CA TYR A 68 7.56 5.91 -6.01
C TYR A 68 7.73 7.44 -5.96
N ASP A 69 7.99 8.00 -4.79
CA ASP A 69 8.19 9.44 -4.57
C ASP A 69 9.43 9.95 -5.33
N GLY A 70 10.48 9.14 -5.40
CA GLY A 70 11.67 9.39 -6.20
C GLY A 70 11.49 9.15 -7.70
N ALA A 71 10.30 8.67 -8.13
CA ALA A 71 10.01 8.23 -9.49
C ALA A 71 11.00 7.18 -10.04
N ASP A 72 11.53 6.38 -9.16
CA ASP A 72 12.34 5.22 -9.48
C ASP A 72 11.43 4.03 -9.79
N LEU A 73 11.06 3.90 -11.07
CA LEU A 73 10.17 2.85 -11.53
C LEU A 73 10.79 1.45 -11.35
N ASP A 74 12.11 1.32 -11.49
CA ASP A 74 12.80 0.03 -11.30
C ASP A 74 12.80 -0.35 -9.81
N GLY A 75 13.03 0.62 -8.94
CA GLY A 75 12.89 0.47 -7.50
C GLY A 75 11.47 0.05 -7.10
N VAL A 76 10.44 0.74 -7.61
CA VAL A 76 9.04 0.33 -7.39
C VAL A 76 8.82 -1.12 -7.81
N MET A 77 9.29 -1.52 -8.99
CA MET A 77 9.10 -2.88 -9.49
C MET A 77 9.94 -3.92 -8.74
N SER A 78 11.00 -3.50 -8.05
CA SER A 78 11.86 -4.42 -7.28
C SER A 78 11.16 -5.03 -6.07
N VAL A 79 10.13 -4.38 -5.53
CA VAL A 79 9.36 -4.88 -4.36
C VAL A 79 8.23 -5.83 -4.76
N PHE A 80 7.93 -5.97 -6.05
CA PHE A 80 6.90 -6.87 -6.55
C PHE A 80 7.47 -8.20 -7.02
N HIS A 81 6.69 -9.28 -6.82
CA HIS A 81 6.94 -10.58 -7.43
C HIS A 81 6.67 -10.53 -8.93
N ASP A 82 7.22 -11.47 -9.71
CA ASP A 82 7.01 -11.49 -11.17
C ASP A 82 5.55 -11.82 -11.54
N ASP A 83 4.90 -12.73 -10.80
CA ASP A 83 3.49 -13.11 -10.98
C ASP A 83 2.52 -12.24 -10.15
N CYS A 84 2.89 -10.99 -9.88
CA CYS A 84 2.11 -10.11 -9.01
C CYS A 84 0.79 -9.64 -9.64
N MET A 85 -0.15 -9.28 -8.76
CA MET A 85 -1.41 -8.65 -9.11
C MET A 85 -1.57 -7.33 -8.37
N LEU A 86 -1.99 -6.29 -9.09
CA LEU A 86 -2.36 -5.00 -8.52
C LEU A 86 -3.83 -4.72 -8.82
N ILE A 87 -4.59 -4.42 -7.78
CA ILE A 87 -5.98 -3.97 -7.87
C ILE A 87 -6.05 -2.56 -7.30
N ASN A 88 -6.48 -1.61 -8.10
CA ASN A 88 -6.69 -0.24 -7.69
C ASN A 88 -7.97 0.33 -8.33
N PRO A 89 -8.45 1.54 -8.00
CA PRO A 89 -9.67 2.11 -8.56
C PRO A 89 -9.66 2.29 -10.09
N ARG A 90 -8.51 2.15 -10.74
CA ARG A 90 -8.38 2.22 -12.20
C ARG A 90 -8.56 0.86 -12.87
N GLY A 91 -8.41 -0.24 -12.13
CA GLY A 91 -8.57 -1.60 -12.65
C GLY A 91 -7.66 -2.62 -11.98
N THR A 92 -7.63 -3.80 -12.60
CA THR A 92 -6.79 -4.93 -12.20
C THR A 92 -5.66 -5.13 -13.22
N TYR A 93 -4.44 -5.25 -12.71
CA TYR A 93 -3.22 -5.42 -13.51
C TYR A 93 -2.55 -6.72 -13.07
N ILE A 94 -2.32 -7.63 -13.99
CA ILE A 94 -1.76 -8.96 -13.73
C ILE A 94 -0.37 -9.05 -14.38
N GLY A 95 0.59 -9.47 -13.59
CA GLY A 95 1.99 -9.62 -13.99
C GLY A 95 2.77 -8.30 -13.95
N LYS A 96 4.08 -8.44 -13.78
CA LYS A 96 5.00 -7.33 -13.53
C LYS A 96 4.99 -6.25 -14.62
N ASP A 97 4.86 -6.66 -15.89
CA ASP A 97 4.85 -5.72 -17.01
C ASP A 97 3.59 -4.85 -17.04
N ALA A 98 2.41 -5.41 -16.74
CA ALA A 98 1.18 -4.65 -16.68
C ALA A 98 1.21 -3.63 -15.53
N ILE A 99 1.72 -4.05 -14.37
CA ILE A 99 1.88 -3.20 -13.20
C ILE A 99 2.91 -2.09 -13.47
N ARG A 100 4.03 -2.42 -14.13
CA ARG A 100 5.04 -1.44 -14.54
C ARG A 100 4.45 -0.34 -15.42
N ARG A 101 3.66 -0.69 -16.44
CA ARG A 101 2.98 0.30 -17.29
C ARG A 101 2.03 1.19 -16.49
N ASN A 102 1.27 0.62 -15.56
CA ASN A 102 0.38 1.40 -14.70
C ASN A 102 1.17 2.38 -13.81
N TYR A 103 2.25 1.95 -13.18
CA TYR A 103 3.07 2.84 -12.35
C TYR A 103 3.82 3.89 -13.16
N ALA A 104 4.34 3.55 -14.34
CA ALA A 104 4.96 4.51 -15.25
C ALA A 104 3.98 5.64 -15.60
N PHE A 105 2.74 5.29 -15.91
CA PHE A 105 1.67 6.26 -16.15
C PHE A 105 1.38 7.10 -14.90
N LEU A 106 1.19 6.49 -13.73
CA LEU A 106 0.86 7.23 -12.50
C LEU A 106 1.99 8.18 -12.09
N ILE A 107 3.23 7.76 -12.20
CA ILE A 107 4.41 8.58 -11.91
C ILE A 107 4.47 9.79 -12.86
N SER A 108 4.08 9.63 -14.13
CA SER A 108 4.10 10.73 -15.11
C SER A 108 3.07 11.83 -14.83
N LEU A 109 2.05 11.54 -14.01
CA LEU A 109 0.98 12.49 -13.66
C LEU A 109 1.39 13.55 -12.64
N SER A 110 2.57 13.42 -12.03
CA SER A 110 2.97 14.28 -10.91
C SER A 110 4.42 14.74 -11.03
N LYS A 111 4.69 15.98 -10.66
CA LYS A 111 6.06 16.51 -10.51
C LYS A 111 6.69 16.06 -9.21
N ILE A 112 5.90 16.05 -8.15
CA ILE A 112 6.30 15.69 -6.79
C ILE A 112 5.17 14.84 -6.22
N VAL A 113 5.54 13.79 -5.51
CA VAL A 113 4.63 12.98 -4.71
C VAL A 113 5.30 12.72 -3.36
N LEU A 114 4.50 12.71 -2.31
CA LEU A 114 4.91 12.27 -0.98
C LEU A 114 3.87 11.28 -0.45
N HIS A 115 4.34 10.10 -0.06
CA HIS A 115 3.52 9.07 0.56
C HIS A 115 3.79 8.99 2.06
N PHE A 116 2.72 9.00 2.83
CA PHE A 116 2.72 8.76 4.28
C PHE A 116 1.95 7.48 4.55
N ALA A 117 2.65 6.36 4.74
CA ALA A 117 2.04 5.09 5.12
C ALA A 117 2.05 4.96 6.66
N THR A 118 0.87 4.72 7.24
CA THR A 118 0.67 4.68 8.69
C THR A 118 -0.18 3.47 9.10
N ASN A 119 -0.26 3.22 10.41
CA ASN A 119 -1.09 2.16 10.98
C ASN A 119 -0.80 0.78 10.35
N VAL A 120 0.49 0.50 10.10
CA VAL A 120 0.92 -0.72 9.42
C VAL A 120 0.76 -1.92 10.36
N MET A 121 0.01 -2.91 9.93
CA MET A 121 -0.12 -4.19 10.61
C MET A 121 0.32 -5.34 9.70
N VAL A 122 1.03 -6.30 10.28
CA VAL A 122 1.51 -7.51 9.60
C VAL A 122 0.99 -8.74 10.31
N ARG A 123 0.61 -9.76 9.55
CA ARG A 123 0.23 -11.10 10.03
C ARG A 123 0.90 -12.15 9.16
N PHE A 124 1.55 -13.09 9.81
CA PHE A 124 2.24 -14.20 9.14
C PHE A 124 1.36 -15.43 9.06
N LYS A 125 1.50 -16.20 8.00
CA LYS A 125 1.05 -17.56 7.90
C LYS A 125 1.93 -18.48 8.77
N ASP A 126 1.54 -19.73 8.93
CA ASP A 126 2.13 -20.63 9.90
C ASP A 126 3.63 -20.88 9.74
N ASP A 127 4.15 -20.86 8.53
CA ASP A 127 5.56 -21.08 8.18
C ASP A 127 6.41 -19.79 8.12
N ALA A 128 5.78 -18.62 8.28
CA ALA A 128 6.40 -17.31 8.11
C ALA A 128 7.03 -17.04 6.72
N GLU A 129 6.61 -17.78 5.70
CA GLU A 129 6.99 -17.57 4.30
C GLU A 129 5.94 -16.74 3.53
N GLU A 130 4.76 -16.55 4.12
CA GLU A 130 3.70 -15.67 3.64
C GLU A 130 3.29 -14.68 4.71
N ALA A 131 2.96 -13.47 4.30
CA ALA A 131 2.48 -12.40 5.18
C ALA A 131 1.36 -11.60 4.53
N TRP A 132 0.44 -11.14 5.35
CA TRP A 132 -0.54 -10.11 5.00
C TRP A 132 -0.18 -8.84 5.72
N MET A 133 -0.15 -7.74 4.97
CA MET A 133 0.10 -6.40 5.49
C MET A 133 -1.06 -5.50 5.13
N THR A 134 -1.47 -4.66 6.08
CA THR A 134 -2.42 -3.59 5.83
C THR A 134 -1.90 -2.28 6.39
N ALA A 135 -2.19 -1.19 5.68
CA ALA A 135 -1.79 0.16 6.08
C ALA A 135 -2.81 1.19 5.61
N TYR A 136 -2.89 2.31 6.32
CA TYR A 136 -3.45 3.53 5.73
C TYR A 136 -2.36 4.28 4.99
N TYR A 137 -2.75 4.99 3.94
CA TYR A 137 -1.86 5.95 3.31
C TYR A 137 -2.54 7.31 3.16
N TYR A 138 -1.73 8.33 3.20
CA TYR A 138 -2.06 9.67 2.77
C TYR A 138 -0.97 10.14 1.82
N GLY A 139 -1.34 10.62 0.65
CA GLY A 139 -0.41 11.08 -0.36
C GLY A 139 -0.72 12.50 -0.78
N VAL A 140 0.31 13.31 -0.97
CA VAL A 140 0.20 14.65 -1.54
C VAL A 140 1.01 14.68 -2.83
N ALA A 141 0.41 15.14 -3.91
CA ALA A 141 1.05 15.24 -5.20
C ALA A 141 0.90 16.64 -5.78
N ALA A 142 1.96 17.15 -6.43
CA ALA A 142 1.87 18.32 -7.29
C ALA A 142 1.76 17.85 -8.75
N THR A 143 0.69 18.27 -9.42
CA THR A 143 0.49 18.02 -10.86
C THR A 143 1.49 18.81 -11.70
N PRO A 144 1.63 18.51 -13.02
CA PRO A 144 2.41 19.33 -13.93
C PRO A 144 2.03 20.82 -13.93
N ASP A 145 0.75 21.13 -13.69
CA ASP A 145 0.24 22.51 -13.62
C ASP A 145 0.36 23.11 -12.22
N SER A 146 1.07 22.43 -11.30
CA SER A 146 1.30 22.88 -9.93
C SER A 146 0.05 22.88 -9.03
N GLU A 147 -1.02 22.19 -9.43
CA GLU A 147 -2.14 21.90 -8.55
C GLU A 147 -1.71 20.88 -7.50
N LEU A 148 -2.03 21.14 -6.24
CA LEU A 148 -1.79 20.20 -5.15
C LEU A 148 -3.02 19.33 -4.92
N ILE A 149 -2.82 18.02 -5.02
CA ILE A 149 -3.87 17.02 -4.80
C ILE A 149 -3.48 16.16 -3.61
N ALA A 150 -4.39 16.02 -2.67
CA ALA A 150 -4.28 15.06 -1.59
C ALA A 150 -5.16 13.84 -1.87
N THR A 151 -4.62 12.66 -1.61
CA THR A 151 -5.32 11.38 -1.69
C THR A 151 -5.10 10.60 -0.41
N GLY A 152 -6.09 9.83 0.01
CA GLY A 152 -5.96 8.95 1.15
C GLY A 152 -6.76 7.68 0.95
N GLY A 153 -6.28 6.60 1.51
CA GLY A 153 -6.91 5.31 1.38
C GLY A 153 -6.16 4.22 2.14
N THR A 154 -6.23 3.01 1.60
CA THR A 154 -5.64 1.85 2.26
C THR A 154 -4.83 1.00 1.29
N TYR A 155 -3.79 0.38 1.82
CA TYR A 155 -3.08 -0.73 1.20
C TYR A 155 -3.48 -2.03 1.89
N ALA A 156 -3.72 -3.08 1.11
CA ALA A 156 -3.83 -4.45 1.58
C ALA A 156 -2.94 -5.31 0.69
N ASP A 157 -1.86 -5.82 1.27
CA ASP A 157 -0.83 -6.55 0.56
C ASP A 157 -0.76 -8.00 1.04
N HIS A 158 -0.65 -8.92 0.09
CA HIS A 158 -0.19 -10.27 0.31
C HIS A 158 1.27 -10.36 -0.15
N LEU A 159 2.14 -10.80 0.73
CA LEU A 159 3.57 -10.90 0.48
C LEU A 159 4.03 -12.35 0.62
N ILE A 160 5.00 -12.72 -0.19
CA ILE A 160 5.69 -14.01 -0.12
C ILE A 160 7.19 -13.80 -0.02
N LYS A 161 7.88 -14.74 0.62
CA LYS A 161 9.32 -14.72 0.74
C LYS A 161 9.97 -15.48 -0.42
N VAL A 162 10.87 -14.82 -1.14
CA VAL A 162 11.57 -15.38 -2.30
C VAL A 162 13.07 -15.24 -2.10
N LYS A 163 13.77 -16.34 -1.92
CA LYS A 163 15.24 -16.36 -1.69
C LYS A 163 15.67 -15.46 -0.52
N GLY A 164 14.84 -15.37 0.53
CA GLY A 164 15.10 -14.55 1.69
C GLY A 164 14.49 -13.14 1.64
N ASP A 165 14.07 -12.65 0.49
CA ASP A 165 13.47 -11.32 0.31
C ASP A 165 11.94 -11.36 0.29
N TRP A 166 11.30 -10.43 0.96
CA TRP A 166 9.85 -10.25 0.88
C TRP A 166 9.44 -9.53 -0.41
N LYS A 167 8.45 -10.09 -1.13
CA LYS A 167 7.90 -9.54 -2.38
C LYS A 167 6.38 -9.50 -2.32
N ILE A 168 5.80 -8.43 -2.87
CA ILE A 168 4.34 -8.29 -2.99
C ILE A 168 3.88 -9.17 -4.15
N ILE A 169 3.04 -10.18 -3.85
CA ILE A 169 2.36 -11.02 -4.85
C ILE A 169 0.98 -10.47 -5.20
N GLU A 170 0.32 -9.81 -4.27
CA GLU A 170 -0.94 -9.11 -4.51
C GLU A 170 -0.98 -7.80 -3.72
N ARG A 171 -1.36 -6.71 -4.37
CA ARG A 171 -1.63 -5.41 -3.73
C ARG A 171 -3.01 -4.92 -4.10
N ARG A 172 -3.78 -4.53 -3.09
CA ARG A 172 -5.05 -3.82 -3.25
C ARG A 172 -4.94 -2.41 -2.69
N ILE A 173 -5.36 -1.43 -3.48
CA ILE A 173 -5.33 -0.02 -3.11
C ILE A 173 -6.74 0.54 -3.18
N THR A 174 -7.21 1.20 -2.11
CA THR A 174 -8.42 2.02 -2.16
C THR A 174 -8.06 3.49 -2.21
N TYR A 175 -8.91 4.30 -2.84
CA TYR A 175 -8.91 5.75 -2.69
C TYR A 175 -10.20 6.15 -1.98
N ASN A 176 -10.09 6.43 -0.69
CA ASN A 176 -11.22 6.80 0.15
C ASN A 176 -11.43 8.33 0.17
N LEU A 177 -10.34 9.06 0.00
CA LEU A 177 -10.30 10.51 -0.01
C LEU A 177 -9.54 11.00 -1.25
N ARG A 178 -10.07 12.03 -1.89
CA ARG A 178 -9.36 12.81 -2.90
C ARG A 178 -9.90 14.23 -2.89
N HIS A 179 -9.02 15.21 -2.72
CA HIS A 179 -9.38 16.61 -2.79
C HIS A 179 -8.20 17.44 -3.29
N THR A 180 -8.51 18.55 -3.92
CA THR A 180 -7.52 19.56 -4.27
C THR A 180 -7.24 20.40 -3.03
N LEU A 181 -5.98 20.57 -2.69
CA LEU A 181 -5.55 21.50 -1.66
C LEU A 181 -5.55 22.90 -2.27
N SER A 182 -6.11 23.87 -1.56
CA SER A 182 -5.98 25.26 -1.98
C SER A 182 -4.49 25.60 -2.14
N PRO A 183 -4.10 26.32 -3.20
CA PRO A 183 -2.73 26.78 -3.31
C PRO A 183 -2.37 27.54 -2.04
N ALA A 184 -1.24 27.25 -1.44
CA ALA A 184 -0.72 28.07 -0.38
C ALA A 184 -0.66 29.52 -0.88
N PRO A 185 -1.03 30.50 -0.06
CA PRO A 185 -0.86 31.90 -0.46
C PRO A 185 0.60 32.07 -0.93
N PRO A 186 0.86 32.91 -1.93
CA PRO A 186 2.17 33.05 -2.54
C PRO A 186 3.19 33.59 -1.54
N GLY A 187 3.69 32.71 -0.71
CA GLY A 187 4.80 32.87 0.21
C GLY A 187 5.83 31.84 -0.18
N ARG A 188 6.57 32.13 -1.24
CA ARG A 188 7.77 31.36 -1.56
C ARG A 188 8.65 31.28 -0.34
N MET A 189 8.88 30.08 0.18
CA MET A 189 10.08 29.83 0.98
C MET A 189 11.26 30.22 0.10
N PRO A 190 12.03 31.27 0.40
CA PRO A 190 13.17 31.61 -0.42
C PRO A 190 14.21 30.51 -0.31
N GLY A 191 14.56 29.87 -1.40
CA GLY A 191 15.84 29.24 -1.54
C GLY A 191 15.98 27.75 -1.25
N ALA A 192 14.91 26.96 -1.20
CA ALA A 192 15.09 25.51 -1.35
C ALA A 192 15.38 25.19 -2.82
N PRO A 193 16.55 24.66 -3.17
CA PRO A 193 16.79 24.20 -4.53
C PRO A 193 15.79 23.08 -4.82
N VAL A 194 15.07 23.20 -5.91
CA VAL A 194 14.27 22.09 -6.45
C VAL A 194 15.26 20.95 -6.71
N PRO A 195 15.13 19.77 -6.10
CA PRO A 195 16.01 18.66 -6.42
C PRO A 195 15.86 18.38 -7.93
N THR A 196 16.89 18.66 -8.68
CA THR A 196 16.94 18.22 -10.07
C THR A 196 17.04 16.70 -10.02
N ARG A 197 16.08 16.03 -10.63
CA ARG A 197 15.74 14.61 -10.61
C ARG A 197 16.83 13.68 -11.20
N LYS A 198 18.11 13.95 -10.96
CA LYS A 198 19.26 13.22 -11.52
C LYS A 198 20.37 12.95 -10.50
N GLN A 199 20.03 12.66 -9.25
CA GLN A 199 21.02 12.03 -8.38
C GLN A 199 20.53 10.60 -8.08
N SER A 200 21.27 9.64 -8.65
CA SER A 200 21.12 8.23 -8.35
C SER A 200 21.35 8.01 -6.85
N SER A 201 20.54 7.19 -6.23
CA SER A 201 20.71 6.78 -4.82
C SER A 201 22.08 6.16 -4.49
N ARG A 202 22.94 5.91 -5.50
CA ARG A 202 24.33 5.48 -5.32
C ARG A 202 25.26 6.58 -4.86
N ASP A 203 24.88 7.86 -5.04
CA ASP A 203 25.74 9.00 -4.69
C ASP A 203 25.56 9.48 -3.25
N ILE A 204 24.51 9.03 -2.56
CA ILE A 204 24.16 9.47 -1.20
C ILE A 204 24.79 8.57 -0.13
N LEU A 205 24.95 7.30 -0.43
CA LEU A 205 25.66 6.35 0.43
C LEU A 205 27.10 6.29 -0.07
N GLY A 206 27.89 7.26 0.34
CA GLY A 206 29.32 7.30 0.03
C GLY A 206 29.95 5.92 0.19
N SER A 207 30.76 5.55 -0.76
CA SER A 207 31.58 4.35 -0.76
C SER A 207 32.22 4.11 0.61
N GLY A 208 31.54 3.33 1.43
CA GLY A 208 32.10 2.74 2.64
C GLY A 208 33.00 1.60 2.22
N SER A 209 34.19 1.94 1.71
CA SER A 209 35.30 1.04 1.64
C SER A 209 36.41 1.63 2.48
N GLU A 210 37.00 0.78 3.27
CA GLU A 210 38.25 0.94 4.05
C GLU A 210 38.06 1.39 5.52
N MET A 211 37.79 0.43 6.40
CA MET A 211 38.79 -0.06 7.39
C MET A 211 38.42 -1.43 7.89
#